data_ad1aa53bc553027212818acad154433b
#
_entry.id   ad1aa53bc553027212818acad154433b
#
_cell.length_a   1.000
_cell.length_b   1.000
_cell.length_c   1.000
_cell.angle_alpha   90.00
_cell.angle_beta   90.00
_cell.angle_gamma   90.00
#
_symmetry.space_group_name_H-M   'P 1'
#
loop_
_entity.id
_entity.type
_entity.pdbx_description
1 polymer ?
#
loop_
_entity_poly.entity_id
_entity_poly.type
_entity_poly.pdbx_seq_one_letter_code
_entity_poly.pdbx_strand_id
1 'polypeptide(L)'
;MEASALVYVILTVTTVFLGMFVRNRAYYPVAVRGGRLPQESPGCDRQRARNRVAVFAVYCLLTGVSACRIAVGNDYWVYTQNFELISQERHVSSEMGFNAIVRFFQLVFDKGKVQYVSIFAFFSVITVFFFVKALCDQSGSFAFSLFLLLTGGYYFNSLNSVRYYFALAVALFSM
;
A
#
# COMPACT_ATOMS: atom_id res chain seq x y z
N MET A 1 1.02 15.79 -19.29
CA MET A 1 0.41 16.16 -17.98
C MET A 1 -1.04 15.69 -17.84
N GLU A 2 -1.87 15.81 -18.85
CA GLU A 2 -3.30 15.42 -18.78
C GLU A 2 -3.53 13.91 -18.57
N ALA A 3 -2.79 13.06 -19.24
CA ALA A 3 -2.95 11.60 -19.11
C ALA A 3 -2.65 11.08 -17.68
N SER A 4 -1.68 11.68 -16.99
CA SER A 4 -1.32 11.29 -15.62
C SER A 4 -2.42 11.68 -14.64
N ALA A 5 -3.00 12.87 -14.78
CA ALA A 5 -4.10 13.33 -13.94
C ALA A 5 -5.34 12.46 -14.10
N LEU A 6 -5.66 12.06 -15.33
CA LEU A 6 -6.79 11.18 -15.63
C LEU A 6 -6.63 9.81 -14.96
N VAL A 7 -5.43 9.22 -15.02
CA VAL A 7 -5.12 7.95 -14.33
C VAL A 7 -5.34 8.08 -12.82
N TYR A 8 -4.90 9.17 -12.21
CA TYR A 8 -5.07 9.39 -10.76
C TYR A 8 -6.54 9.54 -10.36
N VAL A 9 -7.33 10.25 -11.18
CA VAL A 9 -8.77 10.40 -10.93
C VAL A 9 -9.48 9.07 -11.07
N ILE A 10 -9.24 8.31 -12.15
CA ILE A 10 -9.84 7.00 -12.36
C ILE A 10 -9.47 6.04 -11.23
N LEU A 11 -8.19 6.01 -10.84
CA LEU A 11 -7.71 5.18 -9.74
C LEU A 11 -8.45 5.53 -8.45
N THR A 12 -8.54 6.83 -8.13
CA THR A 12 -9.21 7.30 -6.91
C THR A 12 -10.69 6.90 -6.91
N VAL A 13 -11.41 7.18 -7.99
CA VAL A 13 -12.83 6.86 -8.09
C VAL A 13 -13.08 5.35 -7.99
N THR A 14 -12.31 4.55 -8.74
CA THR A 14 -12.46 3.10 -8.73
C THR A 14 -12.15 2.50 -7.37
N THR A 15 -11.09 2.98 -6.73
CA THR A 15 -10.66 2.46 -5.42
C THR A 15 -11.65 2.82 -4.32
N VAL A 16 -12.14 4.06 -4.30
CA VAL A 16 -13.17 4.50 -3.34
C VAL A 16 -14.48 3.77 -3.57
N PHE A 17 -14.89 3.57 -4.83
CA PHE A 17 -16.08 2.78 -5.16
C PHE A 17 -15.96 1.35 -4.64
N LEU A 18 -14.84 0.67 -4.84
CA LEU A 18 -14.58 -0.64 -4.25
C LEU A 18 -14.61 -0.60 -2.72
N GLY A 19 -14.07 0.45 -2.13
CA GLY A 19 -14.08 0.67 -0.68
C GLY A 19 -15.49 0.79 -0.08
N MET A 20 -16.46 1.29 -0.85
CA MET A 20 -17.87 1.41 -0.40
C MET A 20 -18.54 0.04 -0.19
N PHE A 21 -18.06 -1.02 -0.83
CA PHE A 21 -18.54 -2.38 -0.59
C PHE A 21 -18.05 -2.98 0.74
N VAL A 22 -17.00 -2.39 1.32
CA VAL A 22 -16.50 -2.78 2.64
C VAL A 22 -17.42 -2.20 3.69
N ARG A 23 -18.29 -3.03 4.23
CA ARG A 23 -19.14 -2.63 5.34
C ARG A 23 -18.30 -2.65 6.61
N ASN A 24 -18.14 -1.49 7.24
CA ASN A 24 -17.42 -1.40 8.50
C ASN A 24 -17.97 -2.41 9.49
N ARG A 25 -17.07 -3.00 10.26
CA ARG A 25 -17.49 -3.63 11.51
C ARG A 25 -18.10 -2.51 12.33
N ALA A 26 -19.43 -2.47 12.43
CA ALA A 26 -20.05 -1.68 13.45
C ALA A 26 -19.35 -2.10 14.75
N TYR A 27 -18.72 -1.14 15.40
CA TYR A 27 -18.17 -1.31 16.74
C TYR A 27 -19.40 -1.57 17.60
N TYR A 28 -19.80 -2.85 17.71
CA TYR A 28 -20.75 -3.24 18.71
C TYR A 28 -19.99 -3.15 20.02
N PRO A 29 -20.30 -2.17 20.88
CA PRO A 29 -19.87 -2.28 22.25
C PRO A 29 -20.43 -3.62 22.71
N VAL A 30 -19.55 -4.55 23.02
CA VAL A 30 -19.96 -5.78 23.71
C VAL A 30 -20.53 -5.30 25.02
N ALA A 31 -21.83 -5.09 25.04
CA ALA A 31 -22.58 -4.94 26.27
C ALA A 31 -22.45 -6.31 26.95
N VAL A 32 -21.40 -6.45 27.74
CA VAL A 32 -21.25 -7.54 28.70
C VAL A 32 -22.36 -7.35 29.75
N ARG A 33 -23.53 -7.78 29.39
CA ARG A 33 -24.62 -7.95 30.36
C ARG A 33 -25.32 -9.25 30.04
N GLY A 34 -24.89 -10.29 30.74
CA GLY A 34 -25.61 -11.57 30.81
C GLY A 34 -25.30 -12.58 29.70
N GLY A 35 -24.20 -13.29 29.80
CA GLY A 35 -24.04 -14.73 29.66
C GLY A 35 -24.51 -15.47 28.40
N ARG A 36 -24.77 -14.82 27.24
CA ARG A 36 -24.99 -15.53 25.98
C ARG A 36 -24.10 -14.89 24.92
N LEU A 37 -23.16 -15.67 24.40
CA LEU A 37 -22.40 -15.30 23.19
C LEU A 37 -23.41 -15.03 22.06
N PRO A 38 -23.28 -13.93 21.30
CA PRO A 38 -24.13 -13.67 20.16
C PRO A 38 -24.00 -14.83 19.17
N GLN A 39 -25.07 -15.54 18.90
CA GLN A 39 -25.11 -16.57 17.87
C GLN A 39 -24.84 -15.90 16.52
N GLU A 40 -23.74 -16.24 15.89
CA GLU A 40 -23.37 -15.69 14.59
C GLU A 40 -24.46 -16.04 13.57
N SER A 41 -25.15 -15.02 13.08
CA SER A 41 -26.15 -15.21 12.03
C SER A 41 -25.47 -15.63 10.71
N PRO A 42 -26.07 -16.53 9.90
CA PRO A 42 -25.49 -17.01 8.63
C PRO A 42 -25.14 -15.90 7.62
N GLY A 43 -25.71 -14.70 7.78
CA GLY A 43 -25.39 -13.52 6.98
C GLY A 43 -24.04 -12.88 7.30
N CYS A 44 -23.47 -13.17 8.47
CA CYS A 44 -22.19 -12.59 8.89
C CYS A 44 -21.02 -13.12 8.06
N ASP A 45 -21.03 -14.39 7.71
CA ASP A 45 -19.93 -15.01 6.95
C ASP A 45 -19.87 -14.50 5.50
N ARG A 46 -21.01 -14.34 4.85
CA ARG A 46 -21.06 -13.73 3.51
C ARG A 46 -20.55 -12.31 3.52
N GLN A 47 -20.90 -11.52 4.53
CA GLN A 47 -20.44 -10.15 4.65
C GLN A 47 -18.93 -10.09 4.91
N ARG A 48 -18.42 -10.96 5.77
CA ARG A 48 -16.96 -11.08 6.02
C ARG A 48 -16.20 -11.47 4.75
N ALA A 49 -16.72 -12.44 3.99
CA ALA A 49 -16.10 -12.85 2.71
C ALA A 49 -16.11 -11.69 1.71
N ARG A 50 -17.22 -10.99 1.54
CA ARG A 50 -17.33 -9.84 0.65
C ARG A 50 -16.37 -8.71 1.04
N ASN A 51 -16.27 -8.40 2.33
CA ASN A 51 -15.33 -7.40 2.84
C ASN A 51 -13.87 -7.79 2.53
N ARG A 52 -13.49 -9.06 2.74
CA ARG A 52 -12.14 -9.55 2.42
C ARG A 52 -11.83 -9.43 0.94
N VAL A 53 -12.77 -9.80 0.07
CA VAL A 53 -12.59 -9.70 -1.38
C VAL A 53 -12.47 -8.24 -1.81
N ALA A 54 -13.29 -7.34 -1.29
CA ALA A 54 -13.24 -5.92 -1.62
C ALA A 54 -11.92 -5.28 -1.14
N VAL A 55 -11.49 -5.55 0.08
CA VAL A 55 -10.20 -5.07 0.62
C VAL A 55 -9.03 -5.61 -0.20
N PHE A 56 -9.07 -6.89 -0.56
CA PHE A 56 -8.05 -7.51 -1.40
C PHE A 56 -8.01 -6.90 -2.80
N ALA A 57 -9.16 -6.61 -3.40
CA ALA A 57 -9.25 -5.93 -4.69
C ALA A 57 -8.65 -4.51 -4.64
N VAL A 58 -8.97 -3.74 -3.59
CA VAL A 58 -8.36 -2.42 -3.33
C VAL A 58 -6.84 -2.55 -3.19
N TYR A 59 -6.38 -3.51 -2.40
CA TYR A 59 -4.96 -3.77 -2.21
C TYR A 59 -4.26 -4.11 -3.53
N CYS A 60 -4.81 -5.02 -4.34
CA CYS A 60 -4.24 -5.41 -5.62
C CYS A 60 -4.21 -4.23 -6.61
N LEU A 61 -5.27 -3.41 -6.65
CA LEU A 61 -5.35 -2.26 -7.53
C LEU A 61 -4.25 -1.23 -7.18
N LEU A 62 -4.16 -0.83 -5.92
CA LEU A 62 -3.16 0.13 -5.46
C LEU A 62 -1.74 -0.40 -5.61
N THR A 63 -1.51 -1.66 -5.22
CA THR A 63 -0.20 -2.29 -5.37
C THR A 63 0.20 -2.43 -6.84
N GLY A 64 -0.72 -2.83 -7.71
CA GLY A 64 -0.47 -2.98 -9.13
C GLY A 64 -0.02 -1.66 -9.78
N VAL A 65 -0.75 -0.58 -9.52
CA VAL A 65 -0.37 0.75 -10.04
C VAL A 65 0.97 1.20 -9.48
N SER A 66 1.22 1.00 -8.18
CA SER A 66 2.47 1.39 -7.54
C SER A 66 3.67 0.54 -7.99
N ALA A 67 3.47 -0.76 -8.20
CA ALA A 67 4.52 -1.68 -8.63
C ALA A 67 4.91 -1.51 -10.10
N CYS A 68 3.93 -1.26 -10.97
CA CYS A 68 4.14 -1.10 -12.41
C CYS A 68 4.67 0.28 -12.83
N ARG A 69 5.02 1.15 -11.87
CA ARG A 69 5.55 2.48 -12.18
C ARG A 69 6.92 2.39 -12.85
N ILE A 70 7.07 3.05 -13.98
CA ILE A 70 8.34 3.25 -14.68
C ILE A 70 8.51 4.74 -14.94
N ALA A 71 9.62 5.32 -14.52
CA ALA A 71 9.93 6.75 -14.68
C ALA A 71 8.85 7.68 -14.08
N VAL A 72 8.18 7.26 -13.01
CA VAL A 72 7.17 8.05 -12.29
C VAL A 72 7.77 8.56 -10.97
N GLY A 73 7.67 9.88 -10.77
CA GLY A 73 8.20 10.57 -9.60
C GLY A 73 9.60 11.15 -9.80
N ASN A 74 9.87 12.26 -9.12
CA ASN A 74 11.16 12.97 -9.23
C ASN A 74 12.33 12.11 -8.70
N ASP A 75 12.06 11.30 -7.66
CA ASP A 75 13.12 10.52 -7.00
C ASP A 75 13.43 9.21 -7.73
N TYR A 76 12.67 8.84 -8.76
CA TYR A 76 12.89 7.59 -9.52
C TYR A 76 14.33 7.48 -10.03
N TRP A 77 14.84 8.53 -10.63
CA TRP A 77 16.19 8.56 -11.19
C TRP A 77 17.27 8.52 -10.11
N VAL A 78 17.01 9.15 -8.95
CA VAL A 78 17.93 9.11 -7.80
C VAL A 78 18.01 7.67 -7.25
N TYR A 79 16.88 6.97 -7.16
CA TYR A 79 16.90 5.56 -6.74
C TYR A 79 17.63 4.66 -7.73
N THR A 80 17.39 4.82 -9.03
CA THR A 80 18.07 4.00 -10.03
C THR A 80 19.59 4.23 -10.03
N GLN A 81 20.05 5.47 -9.88
CA GLN A 81 21.47 5.79 -9.70
C GLN A 81 22.03 5.14 -8.42
N ASN A 82 21.31 5.21 -7.30
CA ASN A 82 21.74 4.56 -6.06
C ASN A 82 21.82 3.03 -6.23
N PHE A 83 20.92 2.41 -6.97
CA PHE A 83 20.98 0.97 -7.25
C PHE A 83 22.23 0.62 -8.06
N GLU A 84 22.61 1.45 -9.03
CA GLU A 84 23.84 1.27 -9.80
C GLU A 84 25.08 1.43 -8.93
N LEU A 85 25.13 2.44 -8.06
CA LEU A 85 26.25 2.65 -7.13
C LEU A 85 26.39 1.47 -6.15
N ILE A 86 25.28 0.96 -5.63
CA ILE A 86 25.29 -0.23 -4.75
C ILE A 86 25.82 -1.45 -5.51
N SER A 87 25.47 -1.60 -6.80
CA SER A 87 25.98 -2.70 -7.63
C SER A 87 27.48 -2.63 -7.91
N GLN A 88 28.05 -1.42 -7.84
CA GLN A 88 29.48 -1.16 -8.00
C GLN A 88 30.25 -1.17 -6.67
N GLU A 89 29.60 -1.58 -5.58
CA GLU A 89 30.14 -1.57 -4.21
C GLU A 89 30.62 -0.19 -3.73
N ARG A 90 30.15 0.87 -4.37
CA ARG A 90 30.46 2.24 -3.96
C ARG A 90 29.64 2.62 -2.74
N HIS A 91 30.22 3.48 -1.91
CA HIS A 91 29.54 3.99 -0.72
C HIS A 91 28.33 4.85 -1.12
N VAL A 92 27.14 4.41 -0.74
CA VAL A 92 25.90 5.17 -0.89
C VAL A 92 25.44 5.57 0.51
N SER A 93 25.19 6.88 0.68
CA SER A 93 24.65 7.43 1.92
C SER A 93 23.15 7.08 2.05
N SER A 94 22.86 5.80 2.24
CA SER A 94 21.50 5.32 2.49
C SER A 94 21.49 4.31 3.63
N GLU A 95 20.28 4.05 4.19
CA GLU A 95 20.13 3.17 5.35
C GLU A 95 20.59 1.74 5.04
N MET A 96 21.28 1.10 6.00
CA MET A 96 21.81 -0.27 5.84
C MET A 96 20.73 -1.28 5.43
N GLY A 97 19.51 -1.17 5.97
CA GLY A 97 18.41 -2.06 5.63
C GLY A 97 17.95 -1.94 4.18
N PHE A 98 17.88 -0.71 3.67
CA PHE A 98 17.55 -0.46 2.27
C PHE A 98 18.62 -1.06 1.34
N ASN A 99 19.89 -0.82 1.63
CA ASN A 99 21.01 -1.35 0.85
C ASN A 99 21.03 -2.88 0.85
N ALA A 100 20.74 -3.53 1.98
CA ALA A 100 20.67 -4.99 2.06
C ALA A 100 19.57 -5.56 1.17
N ILE A 101 18.38 -4.95 1.16
CA ILE A 101 17.27 -5.35 0.29
C ILE A 101 17.64 -5.17 -1.18
N VAL A 102 18.22 -4.04 -1.55
CA VAL A 102 18.66 -3.79 -2.93
C VAL A 102 19.70 -4.84 -3.37
N ARG A 103 20.69 -5.13 -2.55
CA ARG A 103 21.71 -6.17 -2.84
C ARG A 103 21.09 -7.55 -3.01
N PHE A 104 20.12 -7.91 -2.17
CA PHE A 104 19.40 -9.18 -2.31
C PHE A 104 18.73 -9.29 -3.68
N PHE A 105 18.01 -8.25 -4.12
CA PHE A 105 17.39 -8.25 -5.44
C PHE A 105 18.42 -8.25 -6.58
N GLN A 106 19.57 -7.64 -6.37
CA GLN A 106 20.68 -7.66 -7.35
C GLN A 106 21.32 -9.04 -7.50
N LEU A 107 21.27 -9.88 -6.48
CA LEU A 107 21.73 -11.26 -6.54
C LEU A 107 20.73 -12.19 -7.25
N VAL A 108 19.44 -11.87 -7.15
CA VAL A 108 18.35 -12.74 -7.69
C VAL A 108 18.03 -12.39 -9.14
N PHE A 109 18.12 -11.11 -9.52
CA PHE A 109 17.73 -10.62 -10.84
C PHE A 109 18.94 -10.03 -11.58
N ASP A 110 19.02 -10.34 -12.88
CA ASP A 110 20.04 -9.73 -13.75
C ASP A 110 19.84 -8.21 -13.87
N LYS A 111 20.95 -7.51 -14.11
CA LYS A 111 20.95 -6.05 -14.25
C LYS A 111 20.00 -5.59 -15.35
N GLY A 112 19.11 -4.64 -15.03
CA GLY A 112 18.22 -4.05 -16.01
C GLY A 112 16.89 -3.52 -15.43
N LYS A 113 15.98 -3.17 -16.32
CA LYS A 113 14.67 -2.61 -15.96
C LYS A 113 13.85 -3.54 -15.04
N VAL A 114 13.99 -4.87 -15.24
CA VAL A 114 13.28 -5.88 -14.43
C VAL A 114 13.73 -5.81 -12.97
N GLN A 115 15.04 -5.64 -12.71
CA GLN A 115 15.59 -5.51 -11.37
C GLN A 115 15.03 -4.27 -10.65
N TYR A 116 15.00 -3.12 -11.33
CA TYR A 116 14.47 -1.88 -10.74
C TYR A 116 12.98 -1.99 -10.42
N VAL A 117 12.18 -2.52 -11.36
CA VAL A 117 10.75 -2.74 -11.16
C VAL A 117 10.51 -3.70 -9.99
N SER A 118 11.31 -4.77 -9.86
CA SER A 118 11.17 -5.75 -8.77
C SER A 118 11.44 -5.12 -7.40
N ILE A 119 12.45 -4.24 -7.28
CA ILE A 119 12.76 -3.53 -6.04
C ILE A 119 11.60 -2.58 -5.68
N PHE A 120 11.12 -1.77 -6.64
CA PHE A 120 9.98 -0.88 -6.41
C PHE A 120 8.69 -1.65 -6.09
N ALA A 121 8.44 -2.77 -6.76
CA ALA A 121 7.30 -3.64 -6.49
C ALA A 121 7.34 -4.19 -5.06
N PHE A 122 8.48 -4.64 -4.59
CA PHE A 122 8.64 -5.13 -3.22
C PHE A 122 8.27 -4.08 -2.18
N PHE A 123 8.83 -2.88 -2.29
CA PHE A 123 8.48 -1.79 -1.37
C PHE A 123 7.01 -1.38 -1.48
N SER A 124 6.45 -1.39 -2.70
CA SER A 124 5.05 -1.06 -2.93
C SER A 124 4.11 -2.06 -2.27
N VAL A 125 4.38 -3.37 -2.43
CA VAL A 125 3.60 -4.45 -1.80
C VAL A 125 3.51 -4.23 -0.30
N ILE A 126 4.64 -3.99 0.35
CA ILE A 126 4.68 -3.84 1.82
C ILE A 126 4.05 -2.52 2.26
N THR A 127 4.38 -1.41 1.60
CA THR A 127 3.85 -0.08 1.97
C THR A 127 2.32 -0.03 1.85
N VAL A 128 1.79 -0.51 0.72
CA VAL A 128 0.34 -0.53 0.49
C VAL A 128 -0.35 -1.51 1.44
N PHE A 129 0.29 -2.65 1.76
CA PHE A 129 -0.23 -3.60 2.75
C PHE A 129 -0.44 -2.92 4.11
N PHE A 130 0.56 -2.23 4.63
CA PHE A 130 0.46 -1.55 5.91
C PHE A 130 -0.56 -0.42 5.89
N PHE A 131 -0.63 0.39 4.82
CA PHE A 131 -1.67 1.40 4.69
C PHE A 131 -3.08 0.80 4.70
N VAL A 132 -3.34 -0.17 3.83
CA VAL A 132 -4.67 -0.81 3.74
C VAL A 132 -5.04 -1.51 5.05
N LYS A 133 -4.08 -2.18 5.68
CA LYS A 133 -4.29 -2.88 6.95
C LYS A 133 -4.60 -1.89 8.08
N ALA A 134 -3.83 -0.80 8.21
CA ALA A 134 -4.08 0.25 9.18
C ALA A 134 -5.47 0.88 8.99
N LEU A 135 -5.86 1.18 7.75
CA LEU A 135 -7.20 1.69 7.45
C LEU A 135 -8.32 0.70 7.79
N CYS A 136 -8.10 -0.59 7.59
CA CYS A 136 -9.08 -1.61 7.97
C CYS A 136 -9.28 -1.72 9.48
N ASP A 137 -8.20 -1.58 10.24
CA ASP A 137 -8.23 -1.83 11.68
C ASP A 137 -8.61 -0.57 12.48
N GLN A 138 -8.20 0.60 12.02
CA GLN A 138 -8.33 1.85 12.79
C GLN A 138 -9.47 2.76 12.31
N SER A 139 -9.95 2.60 11.06
CA SER A 139 -10.93 3.55 10.53
C SER A 139 -12.38 3.22 10.89
N GLY A 140 -13.14 4.25 11.24
CA GLY A 140 -14.59 4.18 11.38
C GLY A 140 -15.32 3.99 10.04
N SER A 141 -14.74 4.48 8.92
CA SER A 141 -15.23 4.31 7.55
C SER A 141 -14.08 4.05 6.60
N PHE A 142 -13.95 2.80 6.15
CA PHE A 142 -12.88 2.40 5.25
C PHE A 142 -12.86 3.22 3.95
N ALA A 143 -14.03 3.41 3.32
CA ALA A 143 -14.14 4.17 2.08
C ALA A 143 -13.71 5.65 2.24
N PHE A 144 -14.12 6.28 3.34
CA PHE A 144 -13.75 7.68 3.62
C PHE A 144 -12.26 7.83 3.92
N SER A 145 -11.70 6.92 4.72
CA SER A 145 -10.26 6.94 5.01
C SER A 145 -9.41 6.66 3.78
N LEU A 146 -9.90 5.78 2.89
CA LEU A 146 -9.27 5.50 1.61
C LEU A 146 -9.32 6.73 0.68
N PHE A 147 -10.45 7.44 0.65
CA PHE A 147 -10.59 8.70 -0.06
C PHE A 147 -9.56 9.73 0.45
N LEU A 148 -9.42 9.90 1.77
CA LEU A 148 -8.42 10.80 2.36
C LEU A 148 -6.99 10.37 2.05
N LEU A 149 -6.67 9.09 2.07
CA LEU A 149 -5.35 8.56 1.72
C LEU A 149 -4.95 8.95 0.28
N LEU A 150 -5.88 8.89 -0.65
CA LEU A 150 -5.66 9.19 -2.06
C LEU A 150 -5.67 10.69 -2.32
N THR A 151 -6.72 11.41 -1.91
CA THR A 151 -6.87 12.85 -2.15
C THR A 151 -5.93 13.69 -1.31
N GLY A 152 -5.56 13.25 -0.12
CA GLY A 152 -4.51 13.87 0.71
C GLY A 152 -3.09 13.67 0.16
N GLY A 153 -2.96 12.94 -0.94
CA GLY A 153 -1.69 12.75 -1.63
C GLY A 153 -0.76 11.71 -0.99
N TYR A 154 -1.12 11.13 0.14
CA TYR A 154 -0.24 10.17 0.84
C TYR A 154 0.15 8.98 -0.03
N TYR A 155 -0.81 8.39 -0.75
CA TYR A 155 -0.54 7.32 -1.68
C TYR A 155 0.30 7.78 -2.87
N PHE A 156 -0.04 8.90 -3.51
CA PHE A 156 0.69 9.39 -4.68
C PHE A 156 2.10 9.88 -4.34
N ASN A 157 2.28 10.49 -3.19
CA ASN A 157 3.61 10.86 -2.71
C ASN A 157 4.46 9.64 -2.31
N SER A 158 3.83 8.52 -1.94
CA SER A 158 4.57 7.26 -1.72
C SER A 158 5.21 6.71 -2.99
N LEU A 159 4.74 7.14 -4.16
CA LEU A 159 5.38 6.86 -5.44
C LEU A 159 6.68 7.66 -5.63
N ASN A 160 6.86 8.77 -4.94
CA ASN A 160 8.10 9.56 -4.98
C ASN A 160 9.08 9.06 -3.91
N SER A 161 8.76 9.23 -2.65
CA SER A 161 9.66 8.97 -1.52
C SER A 161 9.38 7.62 -0.87
N VAL A 162 9.84 6.55 -1.50
CA VAL A 162 9.57 5.15 -1.12
C VAL A 162 9.91 4.86 0.34
N ARG A 163 11.10 5.29 0.80
CA ARG A 163 11.60 5.00 2.16
C ARG A 163 10.78 5.70 3.24
N TYR A 164 10.49 6.98 3.02
CA TYR A 164 9.72 7.79 3.97
C TYR A 164 8.30 7.23 4.15
N TYR A 165 7.61 6.94 3.05
CA TYR A 165 6.24 6.44 3.11
C TYR A 165 6.15 4.98 3.57
N PHE A 166 7.18 4.18 3.37
CA PHE A 166 7.30 2.88 4.00
C PHE A 166 7.33 3.00 5.53
N ALA A 167 8.20 3.85 6.06
CA ALA A 167 8.29 4.10 7.50
C ALA A 167 6.97 4.67 8.06
N LEU A 168 6.35 5.62 7.34
CA LEU A 168 5.06 6.19 7.71
C LEU A 168 3.94 5.14 7.74
N ALA A 169 3.89 4.23 6.78
CA ALA A 169 2.89 3.17 6.72
C ALA A 169 3.04 2.18 7.90
N VAL A 170 4.28 1.82 8.23
CA VAL A 170 4.58 0.98 9.41
C VAL A 170 4.19 1.70 10.71
N ALA A 171 4.52 2.98 10.84
CA ALA A 171 4.15 3.78 12.01
C ALA A 171 2.63 3.87 12.17
N LEU A 172 1.90 4.14 11.07
CA LEU A 172 0.44 4.19 11.09
C LEU A 172 -0.17 2.85 11.50
N PHE A 173 0.41 1.74 11.06
CA PHE A 173 -0.07 0.39 11.45
C PHE A 173 0.21 0.06 12.92
N SER A 174 1.27 0.61 13.50
CA SER A 174 1.67 0.34 14.90
C SER A 174 0.85 1.10 15.94
N MET A 175 0.05 2.07 15.52
CA MET A 175 -0.87 2.85 16.37
C MET A 175 -2.17 2.10 16.65
#